data_2244878e0d56d883d87b89d77e32bc4d
#
_entry.id   2244878e0d56d883d87b89d77e32bc4d
#
_cell.length_a   1.000
_cell.length_b   1.000
_cell.length_c   1.000
_cell.angle_alpha   90.00
_cell.angle_beta   90.00
_cell.angle_gamma   90.00
#
_symmetry.space_group_name_H-M   'P 1'
#
loop_
_entity.id
_entity.type
_entity.pdbx_description
1 polymer ?
#
loop_
_entity_poly.entity_id
_entity_poly.type
_entity_poly.pdbx_seq_one_letter_code
_entity_poly.pdbx_strand_id
1 'polypeptide(L)'
;MAQYKHDRFFKFYIQSLYKTKGETLQNIQVRNDEDLEIDLMFMVEREKDAWLSENLGLFDTLMQENSTLIIEHYSSYLEEIDVNQSITRKNLYWWQKQKELIENAKTQLNLTSRERLPKEGKKQIEDQNPFTWILTVNCSEKLLASCYAQPATELGTGVYRLAPILRMGIVIIDQLDDIPETMWLKMLGDKNSATSAFESIKQLSPERREKNDIISTCIKYCVYLRDIPTDSLTPEDEDFMKTMEQIDAWYEAQINKARLEGKLEGEFLGKLKSASTIIRAKFGSEVLTPQIVSQLEQLNDQQLDDFTVLMFNWQQPLEMEEWLSGIEKV
;
A
#
# COMPACT_ATOMS: atom_id res chain seq x y z
N MET A 1 -12.97 19.94 -12.08
CA MET A 1 -13.27 19.43 -10.70
C MET A 1 -13.24 17.90 -10.58
N ALA A 2 -13.63 17.12 -11.58
CA ALA A 2 -13.56 15.64 -11.54
C ALA A 2 -12.11 15.12 -11.38
N GLN A 3 -11.17 15.69 -12.11
CA GLN A 3 -9.75 15.34 -12.07
C GLN A 3 -9.12 15.40 -10.66
N TYR A 4 -9.57 16.33 -9.80
CA TYR A 4 -9.04 16.52 -8.44
C TYR A 4 -9.34 15.36 -7.47
N LYS A 5 -10.35 14.53 -7.72
CA LYS A 5 -10.77 13.47 -6.78
C LYS A 5 -9.87 12.24 -6.90
N HIS A 6 -9.68 11.75 -8.14
CA HIS A 6 -8.78 10.62 -8.42
C HIS A 6 -7.32 10.97 -8.11
N ASP A 7 -6.91 12.22 -8.40
CA ASP A 7 -5.62 12.76 -8.05
C ASP A 7 -5.37 12.69 -6.53
N ARG A 8 -6.37 13.05 -5.73
CA ARG A 8 -6.27 12.96 -4.26
C ARG A 8 -6.11 11.52 -3.77
N PHE A 9 -6.85 10.57 -4.35
CA PHE A 9 -6.66 9.15 -4.02
C PHE A 9 -5.27 8.69 -4.37
N PHE A 10 -4.82 8.96 -5.58
CA PHE A 10 -3.48 8.63 -6.05
C PHE A 10 -2.39 9.14 -5.11
N LYS A 11 -2.43 10.41 -4.72
CA LYS A 11 -1.45 11.03 -3.81
C LYS A 11 -1.43 10.33 -2.45
N PHE A 12 -2.59 10.05 -1.85
CA PHE A 12 -2.66 9.30 -0.59
C PHE A 12 -2.19 7.87 -0.72
N TYR A 13 -2.52 7.22 -1.84
CA TYR A 13 -2.13 5.85 -2.14
C TYR A 13 -0.60 5.71 -2.20
N ILE A 14 0.06 6.53 -3.00
CA ILE A 14 1.53 6.54 -3.11
C ILE A 14 2.18 6.86 -1.76
N GLN A 15 1.71 7.90 -1.07
CA GLN A 15 2.25 8.27 0.23
C GLN A 15 2.14 7.14 1.25
N SER A 16 1.04 6.40 1.24
CA SER A 16 0.81 5.26 2.13
C SER A 16 1.78 4.12 1.87
N LEU A 17 2.00 3.77 0.60
CA LEU A 17 2.92 2.70 0.20
C LEU A 17 4.39 3.02 0.48
N TYR A 18 4.80 4.27 0.24
CA TYR A 18 6.21 4.66 0.21
C TYR A 18 6.70 5.44 1.43
N LYS A 19 5.88 5.60 2.47
CA LYS A 19 6.23 6.36 3.70
C LYS A 19 7.49 5.89 4.42
N THR A 20 7.95 4.66 4.18
CA THR A 20 9.18 4.08 4.78
C THR A 20 10.34 3.99 3.80
N LYS A 21 10.11 4.29 2.51
CA LYS A 21 11.09 4.11 1.44
C LYS A 21 11.67 5.42 0.92
N GLY A 22 11.10 6.56 1.33
CA GLY A 22 11.54 7.86 0.90
C GLY A 22 10.58 8.98 1.25
N GLU A 23 10.95 10.19 0.87
CA GLU A 23 10.13 11.39 1.07
C GLU A 23 9.21 11.62 -0.13
N THR A 24 7.94 11.88 0.15
CA THR A 24 6.91 12.18 -0.84
C THR A 24 6.49 13.64 -0.71
N LEU A 25 6.71 14.43 -1.74
CA LEU A 25 6.24 15.81 -1.86
C LEU A 25 5.07 15.88 -2.83
N GLN A 26 4.03 16.65 -2.48
CA GLN A 26 2.82 16.80 -3.29
C GLN A 26 2.63 18.26 -3.68
N ASN A 27 1.96 18.50 -4.81
CA ASN A 27 1.54 19.82 -5.27
C ASN A 27 2.70 20.82 -5.34
N ILE A 28 3.79 20.44 -6.02
CA ILE A 28 4.98 21.27 -6.11
C ILE A 28 4.76 22.31 -7.20
N GLN A 29 4.67 23.57 -6.79
CA GLN A 29 4.59 24.70 -7.71
C GLN A 29 5.90 24.90 -8.46
N VAL A 30 5.82 24.90 -9.78
CA VAL A 30 6.98 25.03 -10.67
C VAL A 30 7.30 26.47 -11.04
N ARG A 31 6.34 27.38 -10.85
CA ARG A 31 6.47 28.86 -10.98
C ARG A 31 5.34 29.51 -10.18
N ASN A 32 5.32 30.87 -10.14
CA ASN A 32 4.17 31.62 -9.65
C ASN A 32 2.92 31.52 -10.58
N ASP A 33 2.92 30.61 -11.53
CA ASP A 33 1.80 30.27 -12.41
C ASP A 33 1.02 29.15 -11.74
N GLU A 34 -0.20 29.42 -11.31
CA GLU A 34 -1.09 28.51 -10.60
C GLU A 34 -1.41 27.22 -11.39
N ASP A 35 -1.18 27.24 -12.72
CA ASP A 35 -1.52 26.13 -13.61
C ASP A 35 -0.38 25.12 -13.85
N LEU A 36 0.81 25.33 -13.27
CA LEU A 36 1.97 24.46 -13.46
C LEU A 36 2.43 23.83 -12.15
N GLU A 37 1.69 22.82 -11.76
CA GLU A 37 1.92 22.05 -10.53
C GLU A 37 2.32 20.62 -10.87
N ILE A 38 3.37 20.11 -10.22
CA ILE A 38 3.74 18.68 -10.25
C ILE A 38 2.87 17.96 -9.22
N ASP A 39 2.15 16.93 -9.63
CA ASP A 39 1.24 16.19 -8.78
C ASP A 39 1.97 15.55 -7.61
N LEU A 40 3.04 14.83 -7.90
CA LEU A 40 3.80 14.13 -6.88
C LEU A 40 5.27 14.00 -7.25
N MET A 41 6.13 14.24 -6.28
CA MET A 41 7.55 13.97 -6.37
C MET A 41 7.95 13.01 -5.25
N PHE A 42 8.77 12.03 -5.59
CA PHE A 42 9.32 11.08 -4.67
C PHE A 42 10.84 11.14 -4.66
N MET A 43 11.41 11.31 -3.48
CA MET A 43 12.86 11.27 -3.25
C MET A 43 13.20 9.96 -2.54
N VAL A 44 13.94 9.12 -3.24
CA VAL A 44 14.31 7.78 -2.77
C VAL A 44 15.32 7.88 -1.64
N GLU A 45 14.98 7.40 -0.46
CA GLU A 45 15.94 7.14 0.60
C GLU A 45 16.61 5.78 0.36
N ARG A 46 17.93 5.77 0.33
CA ARG A 46 18.72 4.58 -0.03
C ARG A 46 18.98 3.62 1.13
N GLU A 47 18.24 3.68 2.21
CA GLU A 47 18.31 2.65 3.24
C GLU A 47 17.74 1.34 2.69
N LYS A 48 18.64 0.39 2.45
CA LYS A 48 18.36 -0.85 1.71
C LYS A 48 17.31 -1.75 2.38
N ASP A 49 17.18 -1.69 3.70
CA ASP A 49 16.36 -2.65 4.45
C ASP A 49 14.84 -2.46 4.21
N ALA A 50 14.38 -1.21 4.02
CA ALA A 50 12.98 -0.93 3.73
C ALA A 50 12.52 -1.45 2.36
N TRP A 51 13.42 -1.48 1.37
CA TRP A 51 13.14 -1.98 0.02
C TRP A 51 13.15 -3.51 -0.09
N LEU A 52 13.88 -4.18 0.82
CA LEU A 52 13.97 -5.65 0.82
C LEU A 52 12.82 -6.30 1.60
N SER A 53 12.33 -5.65 2.65
CA SER A 53 11.29 -6.21 3.51
C SER A 53 9.89 -6.15 2.90
N GLU A 54 9.63 -5.21 1.99
CA GLU A 54 8.29 -4.86 1.52
C GLU A 54 8.31 -4.68 -0.02
N ASN A 55 8.40 -5.79 -0.75
CA ASN A 55 8.44 -5.76 -2.21
C ASN A 55 7.07 -5.46 -2.82
N LEU A 56 6.97 -4.34 -3.54
CA LEU A 56 5.79 -3.90 -4.30
C LEU A 56 5.88 -4.25 -5.80
N GLY A 57 6.74 -5.18 -6.16
CA GLY A 57 6.87 -5.68 -7.53
C GLY A 57 7.33 -4.62 -8.53
N LEU A 58 6.61 -4.54 -9.65
CA LEU A 58 6.93 -3.57 -10.71
C LEU A 58 6.95 -2.13 -10.18
N PHE A 59 6.09 -1.79 -9.24
CA PHE A 59 6.03 -0.44 -8.70
C PHE A 59 7.34 -0.04 -8.02
N ASP A 60 7.95 -0.93 -7.23
CA ASP A 60 9.28 -0.67 -6.65
C ASP A 60 10.36 -0.52 -7.71
N THR A 61 10.29 -1.33 -8.78
CA THR A 61 11.25 -1.22 -9.89
C THR A 61 11.18 0.14 -10.56
N LEU A 62 9.96 0.67 -10.79
CA LEU A 62 9.77 2.01 -11.34
C LEU A 62 10.28 3.10 -10.38
N MET A 63 10.03 2.94 -9.09
CA MET A 63 10.42 3.93 -8.06
C MET A 63 11.93 3.96 -7.80
N GLN A 64 12.66 2.94 -8.18
CA GLN A 64 14.13 2.89 -8.07
C GLN A 64 14.87 3.40 -9.31
N GLU A 65 14.16 3.83 -10.34
CA GLU A 65 14.76 4.29 -11.62
C GLU A 65 15.74 5.45 -11.42
N ASN A 66 15.45 6.34 -10.46
CA ASN A 66 16.30 7.49 -10.16
C ASN A 66 16.18 7.88 -8.68
N SER A 67 17.12 8.70 -8.18
CA SER A 67 17.08 9.25 -6.82
C SER A 67 15.92 10.24 -6.61
N THR A 68 15.47 10.88 -7.67
CA THR A 68 14.33 11.79 -7.67
C THR A 68 13.39 11.42 -8.81
N LEU A 69 12.14 11.20 -8.50
CA LEU A 69 11.09 10.82 -9.43
C LEU A 69 9.96 11.83 -9.41
N ILE A 70 9.43 12.14 -10.57
CA ILE A 70 8.15 12.82 -10.74
C ILE A 70 7.15 11.77 -11.18
N ILE A 71 5.97 11.76 -10.57
CA ILE A 71 4.89 10.83 -10.91
C ILE A 71 3.66 11.67 -11.21
N GLU A 72 3.19 11.56 -12.44
CA GLU A 72 1.97 12.17 -12.95
C GLU A 72 0.94 11.07 -13.17
N HIS A 73 -0.28 11.25 -12.69
CA HIS A 73 -1.34 10.26 -12.82
C HIS A 73 -2.53 10.80 -13.59
N TYR A 74 -2.93 10.08 -14.63
CA TYR A 74 -4.11 10.39 -15.44
C TYR A 74 -5.11 9.26 -15.30
N SER A 75 -6.19 9.51 -14.58
CA SER A 75 -7.29 8.56 -14.33
C SER A 75 -8.17 8.32 -15.57
N SER A 76 -7.91 9.04 -16.65
CA SER A 76 -8.60 8.94 -17.94
C SER A 76 -7.63 8.57 -19.05
N TYR A 77 -8.09 8.68 -20.27
CA TYR A 77 -7.31 8.47 -21.48
C TYR A 77 -6.24 9.56 -21.62
N LEU A 78 -4.97 9.16 -21.78
CA LEU A 78 -3.85 10.10 -21.93
C LEU A 78 -3.87 10.76 -23.30
N GLU A 79 -3.77 12.07 -23.34
CA GLU A 79 -3.72 12.87 -24.56
C GLU A 79 -2.34 13.51 -24.78
N GLU A 80 -2.10 14.01 -26.00
CA GLU A 80 -0.83 14.67 -26.35
C GLU A 80 -0.58 15.92 -25.51
N ILE A 81 -1.63 16.64 -25.14
CA ILE A 81 -1.53 17.82 -24.29
C ILE A 81 -1.00 17.48 -22.90
N ASP A 82 -1.43 16.35 -22.34
CA ASP A 82 -1.01 15.89 -21.01
C ASP A 82 0.48 15.54 -20.98
N VAL A 83 0.95 14.83 -22.01
CA VAL A 83 2.38 14.52 -22.17
C VAL A 83 3.21 15.79 -22.29
N ASN A 84 2.77 16.75 -23.11
CA ASN A 84 3.45 18.03 -23.29
C ASN A 84 3.49 18.85 -21.98
N GLN A 85 2.41 18.83 -21.19
CA GLN A 85 2.37 19.46 -19.88
C GLN A 85 3.34 18.79 -18.91
N SER A 86 3.38 17.47 -18.85
CA SER A 86 4.33 16.72 -18.00
C SER A 86 5.78 17.02 -18.37
N ILE A 87 6.11 17.08 -19.67
CA ILE A 87 7.44 17.50 -20.16
C ILE A 87 7.76 18.92 -19.69
N THR A 88 6.80 19.82 -19.80
CA THR A 88 6.98 21.24 -19.45
C THR A 88 7.23 21.40 -17.95
N ARG A 89 6.38 20.79 -17.11
CA ARG A 89 6.51 20.81 -15.63
C ARG A 89 7.87 20.29 -15.19
N LYS A 90 8.26 19.11 -15.68
CA LYS A 90 9.57 18.51 -15.40
C LYS A 90 10.72 19.42 -15.79
N ASN A 91 10.71 19.95 -17.00
CA ASN A 91 11.81 20.77 -17.51
C ASN A 91 11.93 22.11 -16.75
N LEU A 92 10.81 22.74 -16.39
CA LEU A 92 10.81 23.95 -15.58
C LEU A 92 11.32 23.70 -14.16
N TYR A 93 10.85 22.63 -13.52
CA TYR A 93 11.36 22.20 -12.22
C TYR A 93 12.86 21.97 -12.28
N TRP A 94 13.33 21.18 -13.26
CA TRP A 94 14.73 20.86 -13.40
C TRP A 94 15.59 22.10 -13.66
N TRP A 95 15.14 23.01 -14.49
CA TRP A 95 15.83 24.26 -14.75
C TRP A 95 16.02 25.12 -13.50
N GLN A 96 15.01 25.24 -12.65
CA GLN A 96 15.09 25.93 -11.37
C GLN A 96 16.05 25.22 -10.41
N LYS A 97 15.88 23.91 -10.25
CA LYS A 97 16.70 23.11 -9.33
C LYS A 97 18.16 23.05 -9.74
N GLN A 98 18.42 22.88 -11.02
CA GLN A 98 19.77 22.89 -11.58
C GLN A 98 20.51 24.20 -11.27
N LYS A 99 19.82 25.33 -11.37
CA LYS A 99 20.38 26.65 -11.07
C LYS A 99 20.80 26.76 -9.60
N GLU A 100 19.91 26.36 -8.71
CA GLU A 100 20.17 26.28 -7.26
C GLU A 100 21.38 25.38 -6.93
N LEU A 101 21.41 24.19 -7.51
CA LEU A 101 22.49 23.22 -7.29
C LEU A 101 23.84 23.73 -7.81
N ILE A 102 23.85 24.44 -8.97
CA ILE A 102 25.07 25.05 -9.50
C ILE A 102 25.60 26.16 -8.56
N GLU A 103 24.70 27.02 -8.06
CA GLU A 103 25.07 28.10 -7.13
C GLU A 103 25.60 27.53 -5.82
N ASN A 104 24.95 26.54 -5.24
CA ASN A 104 25.39 25.86 -4.03
C ASN A 104 26.75 25.18 -4.20
N ALA A 105 26.95 24.44 -5.31
CA ALA A 105 28.21 23.78 -5.59
C ALA A 105 29.35 24.77 -5.80
N LYS A 106 29.10 25.90 -6.46
CA LYS A 106 30.10 26.99 -6.61
C LYS A 106 30.49 27.59 -5.28
N THR A 107 29.52 27.83 -4.41
CA THR A 107 29.74 28.36 -3.06
C THR A 107 30.61 27.42 -2.24
N GLN A 108 30.30 26.12 -2.25
CA GLN A 108 31.06 25.09 -1.53
C GLN A 108 32.52 24.97 -2.01
N LEU A 109 32.76 25.17 -3.32
CA LEU A 109 34.07 25.12 -3.93
C LEU A 109 34.81 26.48 -3.94
N ASN A 110 34.22 27.52 -3.34
CA ASN A 110 34.73 28.90 -3.36
C ASN A 110 34.97 29.44 -4.80
N LEU A 111 34.15 29.04 -5.76
CA LEU A 111 34.22 29.49 -7.14
C LEU A 111 33.41 30.78 -7.34
N THR A 112 33.94 31.63 -8.19
CA THR A 112 33.20 32.85 -8.62
C THR A 112 32.05 32.50 -9.58
N SER A 113 31.11 33.42 -9.76
CA SER A 113 29.96 33.24 -10.69
C SER A 113 30.39 32.94 -12.14
N ARG A 114 31.61 33.39 -12.55
CA ARG A 114 32.14 33.22 -13.90
C ARG A 114 32.90 31.90 -14.10
N GLU A 115 33.34 31.27 -13.01
CA GLU A 115 34.08 30.00 -13.08
C GLU A 115 33.14 28.84 -13.37
N ARG A 116 33.65 27.84 -14.09
CA ARG A 116 32.92 26.64 -14.45
C ARG A 116 33.11 25.58 -13.38
N LEU A 117 32.07 24.85 -13.06
CA LEU A 117 32.18 23.66 -12.22
C LEU A 117 33.10 22.61 -12.87
N PRO A 118 33.84 21.84 -12.06
CA PRO A 118 34.55 20.64 -12.51
C PRO A 118 33.61 19.67 -13.18
N LYS A 119 34.15 18.76 -14.03
CA LYS A 119 33.32 17.75 -14.74
C LYS A 119 32.55 16.86 -13.79
N GLU A 120 33.16 16.43 -12.70
CA GLU A 120 32.55 15.62 -11.64
C GLU A 120 31.36 16.33 -10.98
N GLY A 121 31.51 17.59 -10.64
CA GLY A 121 30.43 18.39 -10.05
C GLY A 121 29.26 18.60 -11.03
N LYS A 122 29.54 18.78 -12.32
CA LYS A 122 28.48 18.82 -13.35
C LYS A 122 27.73 17.49 -13.44
N LYS A 123 28.46 16.38 -13.48
CA LYS A 123 27.87 15.04 -13.54
C LYS A 123 26.99 14.76 -12.31
N GLN A 124 27.46 15.12 -11.11
CA GLN A 124 26.67 14.96 -9.87
C GLN A 124 25.35 15.76 -9.90
N ILE A 125 25.37 16.95 -10.54
CA ILE A 125 24.14 17.72 -10.74
C ILE A 125 23.25 17.05 -11.78
N GLU A 126 23.79 16.62 -12.91
CA GLU A 126 23.04 15.95 -13.99
C GLU A 126 22.39 14.64 -13.51
N ASP A 127 23.04 13.90 -12.62
CA ASP A 127 22.53 12.66 -12.02
C ASP A 127 21.29 12.91 -11.12
N GLN A 128 21.07 14.15 -10.66
CA GLN A 128 19.90 14.56 -9.90
C GLN A 128 18.71 14.99 -10.78
N ASN A 129 18.87 15.02 -12.12
CA ASN A 129 17.77 15.30 -13.02
C ASN A 129 16.68 14.23 -12.86
N PRO A 130 15.44 14.60 -12.46
CA PRO A 130 14.41 13.63 -12.15
C PRO A 130 14.01 12.79 -13.37
N PHE A 131 13.64 11.56 -13.10
CA PHE A 131 12.91 10.74 -14.07
C PHE A 131 11.40 10.94 -13.84
N THR A 132 10.60 10.96 -14.90
CA THR A 132 9.15 11.12 -14.80
C THR A 132 8.45 9.86 -15.29
N TRP A 133 7.61 9.29 -14.43
CA TRP A 133 6.64 8.28 -14.83
C TRP A 133 5.26 8.91 -15.00
N ILE A 134 4.67 8.73 -16.18
CA ILE A 134 3.26 9.01 -16.43
C ILE A 134 2.51 7.69 -16.24
N LEU A 135 1.65 7.65 -15.23
CA LEU A 135 0.74 6.53 -14.99
C LEU A 135 -0.61 6.90 -15.59
N THR A 136 -1.13 6.07 -16.48
CA THR A 136 -2.42 6.30 -17.14
C THR A 136 -3.22 5.02 -17.25
N VAL A 137 -4.54 5.12 -17.24
CA VAL A 137 -5.41 3.98 -17.48
C VAL A 137 -5.20 3.46 -18.89
N ASN A 138 -5.25 4.35 -19.88
CA ASN A 138 -5.11 3.95 -21.30
C ASN A 138 -4.57 5.10 -22.16
N CYS A 139 -4.00 4.78 -23.33
CA CYS A 139 -3.65 5.76 -24.36
C CYS A 139 -3.64 5.12 -25.76
N SER A 140 -3.61 5.95 -26.82
CA SER A 140 -3.56 5.43 -28.19
C SER A 140 -2.15 5.00 -28.63
N GLU A 141 -2.09 3.99 -29.49
CA GLU A 141 -0.86 3.63 -30.20
C GLU A 141 -0.29 4.82 -30.99
N LYS A 142 -1.15 5.67 -31.53
CA LYS A 142 -0.76 6.90 -32.23
C LYS A 142 0.00 7.86 -31.30
N LEU A 143 -0.45 8.01 -30.05
CA LEU A 143 0.23 8.85 -29.07
C LEU A 143 1.59 8.25 -28.72
N LEU A 144 1.67 6.95 -28.45
CA LEU A 144 2.94 6.27 -28.18
C LEU A 144 3.93 6.45 -29.34
N ALA A 145 3.46 6.31 -30.57
CA ALA A 145 4.29 6.52 -31.75
C ALA A 145 4.77 7.97 -31.89
N SER A 146 3.91 8.96 -31.63
CA SER A 146 4.28 10.39 -31.68
C SER A 146 5.29 10.78 -30.62
N CYS A 147 5.28 10.11 -29.46
CA CYS A 147 6.25 10.29 -28.39
C CYS A 147 7.53 9.45 -28.57
N TYR A 148 7.68 8.70 -29.65
CA TYR A 148 8.75 7.72 -29.86
C TYR A 148 8.87 6.74 -28.69
N ALA A 149 7.75 6.39 -28.05
CA ALA A 149 7.71 5.49 -26.92
C ALA A 149 8.10 4.06 -27.38
N GLN A 150 9.05 3.46 -26.69
CA GLN A 150 9.51 2.09 -26.95
C GLN A 150 9.09 1.19 -25.80
N PRO A 151 8.57 -0.01 -26.06
CA PRO A 151 8.27 -0.97 -25.00
C PRO A 151 9.52 -1.26 -24.17
N ALA A 152 9.38 -1.16 -22.85
CA ALA A 152 10.39 -1.55 -21.86
C ALA A 152 10.18 -3.02 -21.50
N THR A 153 10.53 -3.92 -22.39
CA THR A 153 10.25 -5.37 -22.28
C THR A 153 10.83 -6.01 -21.03
N GLU A 154 11.89 -5.42 -20.47
CA GLU A 154 12.48 -5.83 -19.20
C GLU A 154 11.61 -5.52 -17.99
N LEU A 155 10.63 -4.61 -18.14
CA LEU A 155 9.68 -4.21 -17.11
C LEU A 155 8.28 -4.86 -17.28
N GLY A 156 8.07 -5.56 -18.39
CA GLY A 156 6.79 -6.22 -18.72
C GLY A 156 5.92 -5.44 -19.70
N THR A 157 4.74 -5.96 -19.96
CA THR A 157 3.74 -5.34 -20.83
C THR A 157 3.20 -4.04 -20.22
N GLY A 158 2.77 -3.10 -21.07
CA GLY A 158 2.18 -1.84 -20.63
C GLY A 158 3.19 -0.78 -20.16
N VAL A 159 4.49 -1.07 -20.13
CA VAL A 159 5.53 -0.12 -19.75
C VAL A 159 6.32 0.34 -20.97
N TYR A 160 6.45 1.65 -21.12
CA TYR A 160 7.11 2.28 -22.26
C TYR A 160 8.12 3.32 -21.80
N ARG A 161 9.26 3.41 -22.49
CA ARG A 161 10.23 4.49 -22.30
C ARG A 161 10.18 5.46 -23.48
N LEU A 162 10.19 6.74 -23.19
CA LEU A 162 10.32 7.80 -24.18
C LEU A 162 11.80 7.96 -24.57
N ALA A 163 12.08 8.83 -25.54
CA ALA A 163 13.44 9.13 -25.93
C ALA A 163 14.33 9.43 -24.70
N PRO A 164 15.54 8.84 -24.58
CA PRO A 164 16.36 8.91 -23.36
C PRO A 164 16.64 10.33 -22.85
N ILE A 165 16.72 11.31 -23.75
CA ILE A 165 16.92 12.71 -23.38
C ILE A 165 15.75 13.28 -22.55
N LEU A 166 14.56 12.73 -22.74
CA LEU A 166 13.37 13.18 -21.99
C LEU A 166 13.38 12.65 -20.55
N ARG A 167 14.09 11.55 -20.27
CA ARG A 167 14.07 10.88 -18.95
C ARG A 167 12.64 10.67 -18.46
N MET A 168 11.82 10.05 -19.27
CA MET A 168 10.40 9.83 -19.03
C MET A 168 9.97 8.45 -19.50
N GLY A 169 8.93 7.93 -18.86
CA GLY A 169 8.25 6.72 -19.28
C GLY A 169 6.73 6.83 -19.08
N ILE A 170 6.01 5.95 -19.73
CA ILE A 170 4.54 5.83 -19.64
C ILE A 170 4.24 4.40 -19.17
N VAL A 171 3.36 4.29 -18.18
CA VAL A 171 2.78 3.01 -17.75
C VAL A 171 1.30 3.06 -18.09
N ILE A 172 0.87 2.13 -18.93
CA ILE A 172 -0.55 1.95 -19.29
C ILE A 172 -1.09 0.83 -18.41
N ILE A 173 -1.84 1.19 -17.39
CA ILE A 173 -2.26 0.30 -16.31
C ILE A 173 -3.12 -0.85 -16.82
N ASP A 174 -4.01 -0.58 -17.79
CA ASP A 174 -4.88 -1.61 -18.36
C ASP A 174 -4.14 -2.64 -19.24
N GLN A 175 -2.91 -2.32 -19.66
CA GLN A 175 -2.05 -3.24 -20.41
C GLN A 175 -1.15 -4.10 -19.50
N LEU A 176 -1.07 -3.80 -18.21
CA LEU A 176 -0.28 -4.59 -17.28
C LEU A 176 -0.86 -6.00 -17.12
N ASP A 177 -0.01 -6.99 -17.08
CA ASP A 177 -0.41 -8.38 -16.81
C ASP A 177 -1.07 -8.51 -15.43
N ASP A 178 -2.02 -9.44 -15.28
CA ASP A 178 -2.67 -9.77 -14.01
C ASP A 178 -1.79 -10.73 -13.18
N ILE A 179 -0.70 -10.19 -12.63
CA ILE A 179 0.25 -10.92 -11.78
C ILE A 179 0.48 -10.18 -10.45
N PRO A 180 0.98 -10.87 -9.41
CA PRO A 180 1.21 -10.25 -8.10
C PRO A 180 2.11 -9.01 -8.14
N GLU A 181 3.06 -8.96 -9.07
CA GLU A 181 4.03 -7.89 -9.22
C GLU A 181 3.40 -6.57 -9.71
N THR A 182 2.25 -6.63 -10.38
CA THR A 182 1.58 -5.45 -10.97
C THR A 182 0.36 -5.00 -10.17
N MET A 183 -0.11 -5.79 -9.20
CA MET A 183 -1.36 -5.52 -8.48
C MET A 183 -1.41 -4.13 -7.83
N TRP A 184 -0.28 -3.62 -7.33
CA TRP A 184 -0.23 -2.31 -6.69
C TRP A 184 -0.45 -1.16 -7.68
N LEU A 185 0.02 -1.28 -8.92
CA LEU A 185 -0.24 -0.31 -9.98
C LEU A 185 -1.68 -0.44 -10.50
N LYS A 186 -2.19 -1.67 -10.61
CA LYS A 186 -3.54 -1.93 -11.10
C LYS A 186 -4.65 -1.39 -10.20
N MET A 187 -4.36 -1.14 -8.91
CA MET A 187 -5.26 -0.41 -8.02
C MET A 187 -5.55 1.04 -8.47
N LEU A 188 -4.71 1.61 -9.33
CA LEU A 188 -4.86 2.95 -9.91
C LEU A 188 -5.51 2.93 -11.30
N GLY A 189 -5.89 1.76 -11.79
CA GLY A 189 -6.52 1.55 -13.09
C GLY A 189 -8.02 1.79 -13.08
N ASP A 190 -8.68 1.29 -14.13
CA ASP A 190 -10.13 1.28 -14.21
C ASP A 190 -10.76 0.36 -13.14
N LYS A 191 -12.09 0.35 -13.09
CA LYS A 191 -12.86 -0.48 -12.13
C LYS A 191 -12.46 -1.96 -12.19
N ASN A 192 -12.25 -2.52 -13.38
CA ASN A 192 -11.96 -3.95 -13.55
C ASN A 192 -10.56 -4.25 -13.05
N SER A 193 -9.58 -3.43 -13.44
CA SER A 193 -8.19 -3.51 -12.97
C SER A 193 -8.08 -3.36 -11.47
N ALA A 194 -8.74 -2.35 -10.88
CA ALA A 194 -8.75 -2.12 -9.44
C ALA A 194 -9.44 -3.26 -8.66
N THR A 195 -10.54 -3.81 -9.18
CA THR A 195 -11.23 -4.95 -8.56
C THR A 195 -10.36 -6.21 -8.57
N SER A 196 -9.74 -6.54 -9.70
CA SER A 196 -8.82 -7.69 -9.82
C SER A 196 -7.63 -7.54 -8.87
N ALA A 197 -7.02 -6.35 -8.85
CA ALA A 197 -5.92 -6.04 -7.96
C ALA A 197 -6.31 -6.18 -6.47
N PHE A 198 -7.50 -5.71 -6.10
CA PHE A 198 -7.99 -5.83 -4.73
C PHE A 198 -8.22 -7.29 -4.32
N GLU A 199 -8.76 -8.13 -5.21
CA GLU A 199 -8.89 -9.57 -4.94
C GLU A 199 -7.52 -10.20 -4.65
N SER A 200 -6.48 -9.81 -5.37
CA SER A 200 -5.11 -10.26 -5.12
C SER A 200 -4.56 -9.73 -3.78
N ILE A 201 -4.82 -8.47 -3.44
CA ILE A 201 -4.39 -7.85 -2.17
C ILE A 201 -5.08 -8.56 -0.97
N LYS A 202 -6.33 -8.98 -1.09
CA LYS A 202 -7.04 -9.73 -0.04
C LYS A 202 -6.32 -11.03 0.34
N GLN A 203 -5.67 -11.70 -0.61
CA GLN A 203 -4.94 -12.96 -0.38
C GLN A 203 -3.59 -12.77 0.31
N LEU A 204 -3.07 -11.55 0.41
CA LEU A 204 -1.83 -11.28 1.13
C LEU A 204 -2.00 -11.56 2.64
N SER A 205 -0.88 -11.88 3.31
CA SER A 205 -0.85 -12.07 4.76
C SER A 205 -1.50 -10.89 5.49
N PRO A 206 -2.32 -11.13 6.54
CA PRO A 206 -2.88 -10.08 7.39
C PRO A 206 -1.82 -9.20 8.07
N GLU A 207 -0.63 -9.75 8.28
CA GLU A 207 0.49 -9.04 8.93
C GLU A 207 1.21 -8.07 7.98
N ARG A 208 0.92 -8.17 6.67
CA ARG A 208 1.57 -7.31 5.69
C ARG A 208 1.10 -5.87 5.82
N ARG A 209 2.05 -4.99 6.17
CA ARG A 209 1.77 -3.58 6.46
C ARG A 209 1.12 -2.86 5.27
N GLU A 210 1.64 -3.04 4.05
CA GLU A 210 1.12 -2.38 2.84
C GLU A 210 -0.33 -2.72 2.59
N LYS A 211 -0.73 -3.99 2.82
CA LYS A 211 -2.13 -4.40 2.74
C LYS A 211 -3.01 -3.55 3.67
N ASN A 212 -2.60 -3.42 4.93
CA ASN A 212 -3.36 -2.68 5.94
C ASN A 212 -3.37 -1.17 5.65
N ASP A 213 -2.24 -0.61 5.21
CA ASP A 213 -2.11 0.79 4.85
C ASP A 213 -3.02 1.14 3.66
N ILE A 214 -3.06 0.30 2.62
CA ILE A 214 -3.91 0.51 1.44
C ILE A 214 -5.39 0.36 1.77
N ILE A 215 -5.79 -0.66 2.50
CA ILE A 215 -7.17 -0.82 2.94
C ILE A 215 -7.62 0.40 3.75
N SER A 216 -6.79 0.86 4.69
CA SER A 216 -7.07 2.07 5.48
C SER A 216 -7.20 3.32 4.58
N THR A 217 -6.36 3.44 3.54
CA THR A 217 -6.41 4.54 2.58
C THR A 217 -7.69 4.50 1.76
N CYS A 218 -8.08 3.32 1.26
CA CYS A 218 -9.33 3.12 0.54
C CYS A 218 -10.55 3.50 1.40
N ILE A 219 -10.60 3.06 2.66
CA ILE A 219 -11.68 3.38 3.58
C ILE A 219 -11.78 4.89 3.84
N LYS A 220 -10.65 5.55 4.12
CA LYS A 220 -10.62 7.02 4.31
C LYS A 220 -11.11 7.75 3.07
N TYR A 221 -10.77 7.24 1.89
CA TYR A 221 -11.21 7.83 0.64
C TYR A 221 -12.69 7.59 0.38
N CYS A 222 -13.26 6.43 0.74
CA CYS A 222 -14.71 6.17 0.72
C CYS A 222 -15.47 7.19 1.57
N VAL A 223 -15.00 7.44 2.79
CA VAL A 223 -15.61 8.45 3.67
C VAL A 223 -15.59 9.82 3.00
N TYR A 224 -14.46 10.22 2.44
CA TYR A 224 -14.35 11.49 1.72
C TYR A 224 -15.33 11.58 0.52
N LEU A 225 -15.48 10.53 -0.27
CA LEU A 225 -16.36 10.54 -1.45
C LEU A 225 -17.85 10.64 -1.05
N ARG A 226 -18.24 10.06 0.08
CA ARG A 226 -19.62 10.14 0.59
C ARG A 226 -20.03 11.57 0.98
N ASP A 227 -19.07 12.43 1.31
CA ASP A 227 -19.31 13.84 1.64
C ASP A 227 -19.45 14.73 0.39
N ILE A 228 -19.22 14.18 -0.82
CA ILE A 228 -19.31 14.92 -2.08
C ILE A 228 -20.76 14.86 -2.59
N PRO A 229 -21.34 16.01 -3.01
CA PRO A 229 -22.67 16.03 -3.63
C PRO A 229 -22.73 15.14 -4.89
N THR A 230 -23.78 14.32 -4.99
CA THR A 230 -23.93 13.31 -6.07
C THR A 230 -23.92 13.95 -7.47
N ASP A 231 -24.47 15.14 -7.61
CA ASP A 231 -24.53 15.90 -8.88
C ASP A 231 -23.15 16.37 -9.38
N SER A 232 -22.11 16.27 -8.55
CA SER A 232 -20.71 16.58 -8.89
C SER A 232 -19.87 15.35 -9.18
N LEU A 233 -20.46 14.14 -9.15
CA LEU A 233 -19.77 12.89 -9.49
C LEU A 233 -19.87 12.64 -11.00
N THR A 234 -18.77 12.14 -11.58
CA THR A 234 -18.78 11.59 -12.94
C THR A 234 -19.15 10.10 -12.91
N PRO A 235 -19.51 9.49 -14.05
CA PRO A 235 -19.73 8.04 -14.12
C PRO A 235 -18.51 7.23 -13.64
N GLU A 236 -17.32 7.71 -13.94
CA GLU A 236 -16.05 7.11 -13.49
C GLU A 236 -15.88 7.22 -11.97
N ASP A 237 -16.25 8.37 -11.37
CA ASP A 237 -16.28 8.55 -9.92
C ASP A 237 -17.24 7.56 -9.26
N GLU A 238 -18.44 7.37 -9.83
CA GLU A 238 -19.44 6.44 -9.32
C GLU A 238 -18.93 4.99 -9.35
N ASP A 239 -18.28 4.59 -10.43
CA ASP A 239 -17.73 3.24 -10.57
C ASP A 239 -16.54 3.01 -9.64
N PHE A 240 -15.70 4.00 -9.45
CA PHE A 240 -14.63 3.97 -8.45
C PHE A 240 -15.20 3.85 -7.03
N MET A 241 -16.24 4.63 -6.70
CA MET A 241 -16.95 4.53 -5.42
C MET A 241 -17.47 3.12 -5.16
N LYS A 242 -18.11 2.47 -6.14
CA LYS A 242 -18.60 1.09 -6.00
C LYS A 242 -17.47 0.12 -5.65
N THR A 243 -16.31 0.26 -6.27
CA THR A 243 -15.13 -0.55 -5.94
C THR A 243 -14.65 -0.30 -4.51
N MET A 244 -14.59 0.97 -4.10
CA MET A 244 -14.19 1.36 -2.74
C MET A 244 -15.21 0.88 -1.69
N GLU A 245 -16.51 0.92 -1.98
CA GLU A 245 -17.56 0.38 -1.10
C GLU A 245 -17.45 -1.14 -0.91
N GLN A 246 -17.05 -1.88 -1.94
CA GLN A 246 -16.75 -3.30 -1.81
C GLN A 246 -15.56 -3.56 -0.89
N ILE A 247 -14.53 -2.71 -0.95
CA ILE A 247 -13.37 -2.78 -0.07
C ILE A 247 -13.77 -2.51 1.38
N ASP A 248 -14.57 -1.47 1.62
CA ASP A 248 -15.09 -1.10 2.93
C ASP A 248 -15.94 -2.23 3.54
N ALA A 249 -16.90 -2.75 2.78
CA ALA A 249 -17.75 -3.85 3.20
C ALA A 249 -16.98 -5.13 3.54
N TRP A 250 -15.97 -5.46 2.74
CA TRP A 250 -15.10 -6.61 3.02
C TRP A 250 -14.30 -6.41 4.31
N TYR A 251 -13.73 -5.21 4.52
CA TYR A 251 -12.94 -4.90 5.71
C TYR A 251 -13.78 -4.96 6.99
N GLU A 252 -15.00 -4.38 6.97
CA GLU A 252 -15.95 -4.48 8.06
C GLU A 252 -16.30 -5.93 8.40
N ALA A 253 -16.49 -6.78 7.38
CA ALA A 253 -16.72 -8.20 7.59
C ALA A 253 -15.52 -8.90 8.26
N GLN A 254 -14.28 -8.54 7.90
CA GLN A 254 -13.07 -9.08 8.56
C GLN A 254 -12.95 -8.63 10.02
N ILE A 255 -13.21 -7.35 10.31
CA ILE A 255 -13.22 -6.83 11.69
C ILE A 255 -14.26 -7.57 12.53
N ASN A 256 -15.47 -7.72 12.03
CA ASN A 256 -16.56 -8.40 12.74
C ASN A 256 -16.21 -9.88 12.99
N LYS A 257 -15.62 -10.57 12.01
CA LYS A 257 -15.13 -11.93 12.14
C LYS A 257 -14.06 -12.05 13.23
N ALA A 258 -13.01 -11.21 13.16
CA ALA A 258 -11.94 -11.23 14.14
C ALA A 258 -12.44 -10.89 15.57
N ARG A 259 -13.41 -9.97 15.67
CA ARG A 259 -14.05 -9.63 16.94
C ARG A 259 -14.84 -10.80 17.53
N LEU A 260 -15.57 -11.53 16.68
CA LEU A 260 -16.31 -12.73 17.11
C LEU A 260 -15.35 -13.85 17.56
N GLU A 261 -14.30 -14.10 16.76
CA GLU A 261 -13.26 -15.09 17.09
C GLU A 261 -12.59 -14.75 18.43
N GLY A 262 -12.14 -13.50 18.59
CA GLY A 262 -11.53 -13.06 19.85
C GLY A 262 -12.50 -13.11 21.06
N LYS A 263 -13.79 -12.90 20.84
CA LYS A 263 -14.81 -13.08 21.89
C LYS A 263 -14.95 -14.54 22.30
N LEU A 264 -15.06 -15.44 21.31
CA LEU A 264 -15.16 -16.88 21.56
C LEU A 264 -13.90 -17.43 22.27
N GLU A 265 -12.73 -17.01 21.83
CA GLU A 265 -11.46 -17.36 22.48
C GLU A 265 -11.39 -16.81 23.90
N GLY A 266 -11.79 -15.56 24.12
CA GLY A 266 -11.85 -14.96 25.46
C GLY A 266 -12.84 -15.67 26.39
N GLU A 267 -14.01 -16.10 25.90
CA GLU A 267 -14.99 -16.88 26.63
C GLU A 267 -14.42 -18.27 27.02
N PHE A 268 -13.77 -18.94 26.07
CA PHE A 268 -13.09 -20.24 26.32
C PHE A 268 -11.99 -20.13 27.39
N LEU A 269 -11.08 -19.13 27.23
CA LEU A 269 -10.02 -18.87 28.21
C LEU A 269 -10.59 -18.53 29.61
N GLY A 270 -11.69 -17.79 29.63
CA GLY A 270 -12.43 -17.49 30.88
C GLY A 270 -12.95 -18.74 31.57
N LYS A 271 -13.56 -19.67 30.81
CA LYS A 271 -14.04 -20.95 31.32
C LYS A 271 -12.86 -21.84 31.83
N LEU A 272 -11.78 -21.90 31.07
CA LEU A 272 -10.56 -22.65 31.44
C LEU A 272 -9.95 -22.12 32.75
N LYS A 273 -9.87 -20.80 32.89
CA LYS A 273 -9.42 -20.15 34.12
C LYS A 273 -10.36 -20.44 35.31
N SER A 274 -11.67 -20.46 35.08
CA SER A 274 -12.68 -20.79 36.09
C SER A 274 -12.54 -22.26 36.53
N ALA A 275 -12.44 -23.19 35.58
CA ALA A 275 -12.20 -24.60 35.86
C ALA A 275 -10.94 -24.81 36.70
N SER A 276 -9.82 -24.20 36.29
CA SER A 276 -8.56 -24.24 37.05
C SER A 276 -8.69 -23.66 38.46
N THR A 277 -9.49 -22.60 38.64
CA THR A 277 -9.74 -22.01 39.96
C THR A 277 -10.56 -22.97 40.85
N ILE A 278 -11.58 -23.61 40.29
CA ILE A 278 -12.41 -24.59 41.01
C ILE A 278 -11.57 -25.80 41.45
N ILE A 279 -10.70 -26.33 40.56
CA ILE A 279 -9.77 -27.41 40.90
C ILE A 279 -8.90 -27.03 42.10
N ARG A 280 -8.26 -25.86 42.06
CA ARG A 280 -7.43 -25.39 43.17
C ARG A 280 -8.20 -25.20 44.45
N ALA A 281 -9.38 -24.68 44.40
CA ALA A 281 -10.22 -24.42 45.57
C ALA A 281 -10.71 -25.73 46.22
N LYS A 282 -10.99 -26.78 45.40
CA LYS A 282 -11.59 -28.02 45.87
C LYS A 282 -10.56 -29.06 46.25
N PHE A 283 -9.49 -29.21 45.48
CA PHE A 283 -8.53 -30.30 45.60
C PHE A 283 -7.10 -29.83 45.96
N GLY A 284 -6.84 -28.54 45.94
CA GLY A 284 -5.53 -28.01 46.21
C GLY A 284 -4.74 -27.67 44.93
N SER A 285 -3.70 -26.82 45.09
CA SER A 285 -2.91 -26.33 43.95
C SER A 285 -2.02 -27.40 43.32
N GLU A 286 -1.65 -28.42 44.11
CA GLU A 286 -0.80 -29.54 43.72
C GLU A 286 -1.44 -30.47 42.72
N VAL A 287 -2.77 -30.50 42.66
CA VAL A 287 -3.52 -31.34 41.71
C VAL A 287 -3.49 -30.74 40.29
N LEU A 288 -3.34 -29.42 40.17
CA LEU A 288 -3.27 -28.74 38.86
C LEU A 288 -1.88 -28.88 38.24
N THR A 289 -1.52 -30.08 37.86
CA THR A 289 -0.27 -30.41 37.18
C THR A 289 -0.26 -29.86 35.73
N PRO A 290 0.92 -29.67 35.10
CA PRO A 290 1.01 -29.32 33.67
C PRO A 290 0.23 -30.28 32.76
N GLN A 291 0.15 -31.56 33.13
CA GLN A 291 -0.61 -32.55 32.38
C GLN A 291 -2.12 -32.27 32.44
N ILE A 292 -2.66 -32.01 33.64
CA ILE A 292 -4.08 -31.63 33.80
C ILE A 292 -4.41 -30.36 33.05
N VAL A 293 -3.54 -29.33 33.11
CA VAL A 293 -3.72 -28.08 32.35
C VAL A 293 -3.79 -28.37 30.85
N SER A 294 -2.84 -29.18 30.34
CA SER A 294 -2.83 -29.53 28.90
C SER A 294 -4.06 -30.34 28.48
N GLN A 295 -4.60 -31.20 29.36
CA GLN A 295 -5.83 -31.92 29.09
C GLN A 295 -7.06 -30.98 29.05
N LEU A 296 -7.13 -30.03 29.97
CA LEU A 296 -8.20 -29.01 29.99
C LEU A 296 -8.16 -28.11 28.72
N GLU A 297 -6.99 -27.74 28.24
CA GLU A 297 -6.80 -26.99 27.03
C GLU A 297 -7.22 -27.72 25.74
N GLN A 298 -7.29 -29.04 25.79
CA GLN A 298 -7.75 -29.91 24.69
C GLN A 298 -9.26 -30.15 24.67
N LEU A 299 -9.99 -29.70 25.71
CA LEU A 299 -11.44 -29.80 25.76
C LEU A 299 -12.08 -28.78 24.81
N ASN A 300 -13.19 -29.15 24.19
CA ASN A 300 -14.02 -28.18 23.52
C ASN A 300 -14.90 -27.37 24.52
N ASP A 301 -15.59 -26.34 24.05
CA ASP A 301 -16.38 -25.43 24.88
C ASP A 301 -17.46 -26.17 25.69
N GLN A 302 -18.18 -27.12 25.06
CA GLN A 302 -19.21 -27.93 25.74
C GLN A 302 -18.61 -28.86 26.77
N GLN A 303 -17.51 -29.54 26.45
CA GLN A 303 -16.80 -30.42 27.38
C GLN A 303 -16.30 -29.66 28.61
N LEU A 304 -15.87 -28.41 28.45
CA LEU A 304 -15.42 -27.55 29.53
C LEU A 304 -16.57 -27.11 30.45
N ASP A 305 -17.75 -26.88 29.88
CA ASP A 305 -18.97 -26.63 30.67
C ASP A 305 -19.39 -27.87 31.43
N ASP A 306 -19.44 -29.04 30.78
CA ASP A 306 -19.75 -30.34 31.41
C ASP A 306 -18.78 -30.67 32.55
N PHE A 307 -17.47 -30.43 32.29
CA PHE A 307 -16.43 -30.59 33.32
C PHE A 307 -16.71 -29.74 34.54
N THR A 308 -17.04 -28.45 34.32
CA THR A 308 -17.30 -27.50 35.40
C THR A 308 -18.50 -27.94 36.25
N VAL A 309 -19.56 -28.45 35.62
CA VAL A 309 -20.74 -29.00 36.34
C VAL A 309 -20.40 -30.25 37.13
N LEU A 310 -19.66 -31.20 36.51
CA LEU A 310 -19.28 -32.45 37.12
C LEU A 310 -18.34 -32.24 38.31
N MET A 311 -17.47 -31.23 38.26
CA MET A 311 -16.57 -30.87 39.37
C MET A 311 -17.29 -30.69 40.71
N PHE A 312 -18.55 -30.26 40.73
CA PHE A 312 -19.31 -30.12 41.98
C PHE A 312 -19.63 -31.50 42.62
N ASN A 313 -19.71 -32.55 41.81
CA ASN A 313 -20.09 -33.88 42.28
C ASN A 313 -18.90 -34.76 42.73
N TRP A 314 -17.73 -34.53 42.15
CA TRP A 314 -16.52 -35.33 42.48
C TRP A 314 -16.04 -35.05 43.88
N GLN A 315 -15.61 -36.09 44.59
CA GLN A 315 -15.11 -36.00 45.97
C GLN A 315 -13.58 -36.16 46.04
N GLN A 316 -12.99 -36.76 45.02
CA GLN A 316 -11.55 -37.05 44.99
C GLN A 316 -10.95 -36.61 43.62
N PRO A 317 -9.65 -36.20 43.60
CA PRO A 317 -8.98 -35.83 42.35
C PRO A 317 -8.98 -36.94 41.29
N LEU A 318 -8.94 -38.18 41.70
CA LEU A 318 -8.92 -39.35 40.81
C LEU A 318 -10.14 -39.40 39.88
N GLU A 319 -11.32 -39.03 40.36
CA GLU A 319 -12.56 -39.01 39.55
C GLU A 319 -12.46 -38.00 38.40
N MET A 320 -11.81 -36.89 38.63
CA MET A 320 -11.51 -35.88 37.63
C MET A 320 -10.49 -36.40 36.59
N GLU A 321 -9.42 -37.03 37.05
CA GLU A 321 -8.37 -37.60 36.19
C GLU A 321 -8.90 -38.71 35.29
N GLU A 322 -9.74 -39.60 35.86
CA GLU A 322 -10.42 -40.65 35.09
C GLU A 322 -11.33 -40.07 34.01
N TRP A 323 -12.09 -39.03 34.32
CA TRP A 323 -12.97 -38.37 33.37
C TRP A 323 -12.16 -37.70 32.24
N LEU A 324 -11.10 -36.93 32.56
CA LEU A 324 -10.22 -36.31 31.59
C LEU A 324 -9.50 -37.33 30.69
N SER A 325 -9.22 -38.52 31.21
CA SER A 325 -8.57 -39.59 30.47
C SER A 325 -9.54 -40.36 29.58
N GLY A 326 -10.84 -40.35 29.90
CA GLY A 326 -11.88 -41.08 29.19
C GLY A 326 -12.55 -40.28 28.05
N ILE A 327 -12.25 -39.02 27.93
CA ILE A 327 -12.79 -38.19 26.84
C ILE A 327 -12.09 -38.47 25.52
N GLU A 328 -12.86 -38.79 24.48
CA GLU A 328 -12.34 -38.83 23.12
C GLU A 328 -11.81 -37.43 22.72
N LYS A 329 -10.52 -37.39 22.44
CA LYS A 329 -9.84 -36.16 22.00
C LYS A 329 -10.31 -35.82 20.58
N VAL A 330 -10.88 -34.64 20.41
CA VAL A 330 -11.29 -34.11 19.10
C VAL A 330 -10.09 -33.54 18.35
#